data_1b8b9ec96f1808957c319beca9648ed5
#
_entry.id   1b8b9ec96f1808957c319beca9648ed5
#
_cell.length_a   1.000
_cell.length_b   1.000
_cell.length_c   1.000
_cell.angle_alpha   90.00
_cell.angle_beta   90.00
_cell.angle_gamma   90.00
#
_symmetry.space_group_name_H-M   'P 1'
#
loop_
_entity.id
_entity.type
_entity.pdbx_description
1 polymer ?
#
loop_
_entity_poly.entity_id
_entity_poly.type
_entity_poly.pdbx_seq_one_letter_code
_entity_poly.pdbx_strand_id
1 'polypeptide(L)'
;MNTNITHEQIAASRAKATIQGQTMDYPQPAELYPSEFPYFVRGRDSLRQYITSLFTSQIAMYDGAMGTMIQNYAKRNTLGEEEFRGERFKDWTCPVKGNNDMLSISQPHIIQGIYRQYLEAGSHMIGTNTFSSTTIAMADYEMEAYAYELNYAAAKLAR
;
A
#
# COMPACT_ATOMS: atom_id res chain seq x y z
N MET A 1 11.31 -19.13 -18.00
CA MET A 1 12.19 -18.02 -18.45
C MET A 1 12.36 -17.08 -17.28
N ASN A 2 13.56 -17.04 -16.71
CA ASN A 2 13.86 -16.22 -15.52
C ASN A 2 14.19 -14.80 -16.02
N THR A 3 13.25 -13.89 -16.00
CA THR A 3 13.53 -12.49 -16.27
C THR A 3 13.95 -11.80 -14.96
N ASN A 4 15.25 -11.87 -14.67
CA ASN A 4 15.83 -11.02 -13.64
C ASN A 4 15.66 -9.56 -14.09
N ILE A 5 14.74 -8.84 -13.46
CA ILE A 5 14.60 -7.41 -13.64
C ILE A 5 15.90 -6.77 -13.12
N THR A 6 16.64 -6.11 -13.99
CA THR A 6 17.91 -5.45 -13.64
C THR A 6 17.66 -4.16 -12.87
N HIS A 7 18.64 -3.75 -12.05
CA HIS A 7 18.61 -2.44 -11.38
C HIS A 7 18.40 -1.27 -12.35
N GLU A 8 18.84 -1.38 -13.60
CA GLU A 8 18.60 -0.39 -14.64
C GLU A 8 17.15 -0.35 -15.11
N GLN A 9 16.46 -1.48 -15.17
CA GLN A 9 15.04 -1.54 -15.50
C GLN A 9 14.17 -0.96 -14.36
N ILE A 10 14.60 -1.14 -13.11
CA ILE A 10 13.98 -0.49 -11.95
C ILE A 10 14.23 1.02 -11.98
N ALA A 11 15.43 1.45 -12.33
CA ALA A 11 15.79 2.86 -12.48
C ALA A 11 15.05 3.53 -13.66
N ALA A 12 14.90 2.83 -14.78
CA ALA A 12 14.13 3.29 -15.93
C ALA A 12 12.62 3.37 -15.65
N SER A 13 12.09 2.45 -14.84
CA SER A 13 10.71 2.51 -14.32
C SER A 13 10.53 3.72 -13.39
N ARG A 14 11.52 4.03 -12.56
CA ARG A 14 11.53 5.24 -11.72
C ARG A 14 11.57 6.53 -12.55
N ALA A 15 12.35 6.56 -13.63
CA ALA A 15 12.44 7.70 -14.53
C ALA A 15 11.13 7.94 -15.32
N LYS A 16 10.37 6.90 -15.62
CA LYS A 16 9.05 7.00 -16.28
C LYS A 16 7.92 7.43 -15.33
N ALA A 17 8.13 7.34 -14.03
CA ALA A 17 7.19 7.87 -13.03
C ALA A 17 7.21 9.40 -12.92
N THR A 18 7.88 10.08 -13.85
CA THR A 18 7.86 11.54 -13.98
C THR A 18 6.60 11.95 -14.72
N ILE A 19 5.49 12.09 -14.00
CA ILE A 19 4.26 12.66 -14.55
C ILE A 19 4.33 14.17 -14.38
N GLN A 20 4.21 14.88 -15.49
CA GLN A 20 4.09 16.35 -15.56
C GLN A 20 5.28 17.14 -14.97
N GLY A 21 6.51 16.67 -15.13
CA GLY A 21 7.69 17.45 -14.75
C GLY A 21 7.98 17.54 -13.25
N GLN A 22 7.25 16.81 -12.41
CA GLN A 22 7.58 16.65 -11.00
C GLN A 22 8.42 15.39 -10.81
N THR A 23 9.69 15.59 -10.50
CA THR A 23 10.54 14.53 -9.96
C THR A 23 9.96 14.18 -8.58
N MET A 24 9.46 12.96 -8.42
CA MET A 24 9.07 12.51 -7.09
C MET A 24 10.35 12.21 -6.32
N ASP A 25 10.75 13.12 -5.45
CA ASP A 25 11.78 12.87 -4.43
C ASP A 25 11.20 11.85 -3.44
N TYR A 26 11.61 10.60 -3.61
CA TYR A 26 11.28 9.58 -2.62
C TYR A 26 12.13 9.83 -1.37
N PRO A 27 11.51 9.97 -0.20
CA PRO A 27 12.25 10.19 1.04
C PRO A 27 13.23 9.04 1.25
N GLN A 28 14.45 9.38 1.68
CA GLN A 28 15.47 8.40 2.01
C GLN A 28 15.02 7.56 3.22
N PRO A 29 15.48 6.31 3.38
CA PRO A 29 15.07 5.44 4.49
C PRO A 29 15.19 6.08 5.89
N ALA A 30 16.15 7.00 6.09
CA ALA A 30 16.31 7.73 7.35
C ALA A 30 15.20 8.77 7.60
N GLU A 31 14.57 9.29 6.53
CA GLU A 31 13.47 10.26 6.62
C GLU A 31 12.11 9.58 6.83
N LEU A 32 12.04 8.28 6.50
CA LEU A 32 10.84 7.46 6.64
C LEU A 32 10.55 7.05 8.10
N TYR A 33 11.52 7.23 9.01
CA TYR A 33 11.44 6.72 10.37
C TYR A 33 11.63 7.84 11.39
N PRO A 34 10.58 8.65 11.71
CA PRO A 34 10.65 9.60 12.82
C PRO A 34 10.97 8.86 14.12
N SER A 35 11.89 9.43 14.90
CA SER A 35 12.36 8.86 16.16
C SER A 35 11.30 8.72 17.26
N GLU A 36 10.09 9.21 16.99
CA GLU A 36 9.00 9.41 17.96
C GLU A 36 7.92 8.31 17.94
N PHE A 37 8.04 7.28 17.10
CA PHE A 37 7.06 6.19 17.11
C PHE A 37 7.34 5.23 18.28
N PRO A 38 6.46 5.19 19.31
CA PRO A 38 6.69 4.38 20.52
C PRO A 38 6.70 2.87 20.25
N TYR A 39 6.18 2.43 19.08
CA TYR A 39 6.13 1.02 18.68
C TYR A 39 7.14 0.66 17.60
N PHE A 40 8.03 1.57 17.23
CA PHE A 40 9.04 1.27 16.24
C PHE A 40 10.21 0.55 16.91
N VAL A 41 10.24 -0.74 16.72
CA VAL A 41 11.35 -1.58 17.16
C VAL A 41 12.53 -1.29 16.26
N ARG A 42 13.50 -0.51 16.77
CA ARG A 42 14.71 -0.15 16.03
C ARG A 42 15.58 -1.39 15.86
N GLY A 43 15.75 -1.79 14.59
CA GLY A 43 16.65 -2.85 14.21
C GLY A 43 15.99 -4.24 14.13
N ARG A 44 16.59 -5.08 13.31
CA ARG A 44 16.11 -6.43 13.00
C ARG A 44 16.01 -7.31 14.25
N ASP A 45 16.98 -7.20 15.17
CA ASP A 45 17.03 -8.05 16.37
C ASP A 45 15.92 -7.69 17.36
N SER A 46 15.65 -6.41 17.56
CA SER A 46 14.55 -5.95 18.41
C SER A 46 13.19 -6.35 17.87
N LEU A 47 12.97 -6.23 16.55
CA LEU A 47 11.75 -6.69 15.90
C LEU A 47 11.57 -8.20 16.06
N ARG A 48 12.65 -8.96 15.87
CA ARG A 48 12.66 -10.41 16.06
C ARG A 48 12.30 -10.80 17.48
N GLN A 49 12.90 -10.13 18.48
CA GLN A 49 12.60 -10.35 19.89
C GLN A 49 11.14 -10.03 20.20
N TYR A 50 10.61 -8.92 19.71
CA TYR A 50 9.22 -8.54 19.88
C TYR A 50 8.26 -9.58 19.29
N ILE A 51 8.48 -9.98 18.03
CA ILE A 51 7.65 -11.00 17.35
C ILE A 51 7.73 -12.34 18.09
N THR A 52 8.93 -12.76 18.53
CA THR A 52 9.12 -13.98 19.29
C THR A 52 8.35 -13.92 20.61
N SER A 53 8.46 -12.83 21.34
CA SER A 53 7.74 -12.61 22.60
C SER A 53 6.22 -12.65 22.36
N LEU A 54 5.72 -12.00 21.33
CA LEU A 54 4.31 -12.00 20.98
C LEU A 54 3.79 -13.43 20.74
N PHE A 55 4.49 -14.21 19.92
CA PHE A 55 4.09 -15.57 19.57
C PHE A 55 4.27 -16.60 20.70
N THR A 56 5.13 -16.33 21.68
CA THR A 56 5.28 -17.21 22.85
C THR A 56 4.32 -16.88 23.98
N SER A 57 3.83 -15.64 24.05
CA SER A 57 2.96 -15.19 25.14
C SER A 57 1.48 -15.32 24.83
N GLN A 58 1.08 -15.30 23.55
CA GLN A 58 -0.31 -15.33 23.13
C GLN A 58 -0.48 -15.74 21.67
N ILE A 59 -1.73 -15.99 21.25
CA ILE A 59 -2.06 -16.15 19.83
C ILE A 59 -2.01 -14.77 19.19
N ALA A 60 -1.08 -14.58 18.24
CA ALA A 60 -1.00 -13.36 17.48
C ALA A 60 -2.08 -13.34 16.38
N MET A 61 -2.85 -12.27 16.35
CA MET A 61 -3.90 -12.06 15.35
C MET A 61 -3.39 -11.19 14.22
N TYR A 62 -3.58 -11.67 13.01
CA TYR A 62 -3.37 -10.91 11.78
C TYR A 62 -4.72 -10.34 11.31
N ASP A 63 -4.71 -9.30 10.50
CA ASP A 63 -5.92 -8.76 9.89
C ASP A 63 -6.54 -9.74 8.88
N GLY A 64 -7.64 -9.34 8.28
CA GLY A 64 -8.42 -10.18 7.37
C GLY A 64 -8.56 -9.57 5.98
N ALA A 65 -9.66 -9.93 5.33
CA ALA A 65 -9.92 -9.68 3.92
C ALA A 65 -10.13 -8.18 3.60
N MET A 66 -9.07 -7.48 3.21
CA MET A 66 -9.13 -6.08 2.79
C MET A 66 -10.17 -5.86 1.66
N GLY A 67 -10.16 -6.69 0.62
CA GLY A 67 -11.10 -6.58 -0.48
C GLY A 67 -12.56 -6.68 -0.05
N THR A 68 -12.90 -7.57 0.89
CA THR A 68 -14.25 -7.69 1.45
C THR A 68 -14.66 -6.43 2.22
N MET A 69 -13.73 -5.83 2.96
CA MET A 69 -13.99 -4.58 3.70
C MET A 69 -14.22 -3.41 2.74
N ILE A 70 -13.46 -3.32 1.65
CA ILE A 70 -13.68 -2.35 0.58
C ILE A 70 -15.05 -2.55 -0.07
N GLN A 71 -15.43 -3.79 -0.40
CA GLN A 71 -16.75 -4.10 -0.94
C GLN A 71 -17.89 -3.73 0.03
N ASN A 72 -17.71 -3.97 1.32
CA ASN A 72 -18.69 -3.59 2.34
C ASN A 72 -18.79 -2.07 2.49
N TYR A 73 -17.68 -1.36 2.35
CA TYR A 73 -17.69 0.11 2.27
C TYR A 73 -18.48 0.58 1.04
N ALA A 74 -18.21 0.00 -0.14
CA ALA A 74 -18.90 0.33 -1.38
C ALA A 74 -20.41 0.07 -1.37
N LYS A 75 -20.89 -0.88 -0.58
CA LYS A 75 -22.35 -1.10 -0.40
C LYS A 75 -23.06 0.02 0.35
N ARG A 76 -22.33 0.77 1.16
CA ARG A 76 -22.87 1.82 2.02
C ARG A 76 -22.55 3.22 1.52
N ASN A 77 -21.58 3.35 0.64
CA ASN A 77 -21.05 4.59 0.12
C ASN A 77 -20.86 4.49 -1.38
N THR A 78 -20.83 5.62 -2.06
CA THR A 78 -20.45 5.65 -3.46
C THR A 78 -18.96 5.30 -3.59
N LEU A 79 -18.66 4.26 -4.37
CA LEU A 79 -17.32 3.88 -4.75
C LEU A 79 -17.34 3.37 -6.19
N GLY A 80 -17.47 4.32 -7.11
CA GLY A 80 -17.50 4.11 -8.56
C GLY A 80 -16.17 4.40 -9.20
N GLU A 81 -16.17 4.50 -10.52
CA GLU A 81 -15.00 4.77 -11.33
C GLU A 81 -14.31 6.09 -10.94
N GLU A 82 -15.09 7.13 -10.67
CA GLU A 82 -14.59 8.46 -10.31
C GLU A 82 -13.89 8.45 -8.96
N GLU A 83 -14.44 7.75 -7.96
CA GLU A 83 -13.82 7.62 -6.64
C GLU A 83 -12.53 6.79 -6.71
N PHE A 84 -12.50 5.73 -7.55
CA PHE A 84 -11.27 4.98 -7.76
C PHE A 84 -10.18 5.85 -8.39
N ARG A 85 -10.50 6.69 -9.37
CA ARG A 85 -9.55 7.66 -9.94
C ARG A 85 -9.12 8.71 -8.94
N GLY A 86 -10.07 9.23 -8.17
CA GLY A 86 -9.85 10.38 -7.31
C GLY A 86 -9.33 11.58 -8.09
N GLU A 87 -8.81 12.59 -7.41
CA GLU A 87 -8.28 13.79 -8.09
C GLU A 87 -7.01 13.49 -8.89
N ARG A 88 -6.17 12.57 -8.40
CA ARG A 88 -4.86 12.28 -8.99
C ARG A 88 -4.94 11.65 -10.38
N PHE A 89 -5.93 10.80 -10.61
CA PHE A 89 -6.08 10.02 -11.84
C PHE A 89 -7.36 10.37 -12.60
N LYS A 90 -7.91 11.56 -12.37
CA LYS A 90 -9.17 12.01 -12.98
C LYS A 90 -9.18 11.92 -14.50
N ASP A 91 -8.02 12.18 -15.13
CA ASP A 91 -7.85 12.15 -16.59
C ASP A 91 -7.38 10.77 -17.10
N TRP A 92 -7.36 9.74 -16.22
CA TRP A 92 -6.97 8.38 -16.61
C TRP A 92 -8.07 7.75 -17.46
N THR A 93 -7.73 7.28 -18.64
CA THR A 93 -8.71 6.80 -19.63
C THR A 93 -9.08 5.33 -19.46
N CYS A 94 -8.14 4.50 -19.01
CA CYS A 94 -8.40 3.09 -18.72
C CYS A 94 -9.35 2.96 -17.51
N PRO A 95 -10.35 2.07 -17.56
CA PRO A 95 -11.19 1.78 -16.41
C PRO A 95 -10.37 1.23 -15.24
N VAL A 96 -10.54 1.82 -14.04
CA VAL A 96 -9.76 1.46 -12.84
C VAL A 96 -10.61 0.94 -11.69
N LYS A 97 -11.94 0.90 -11.85
CA LYS A 97 -12.84 0.32 -10.86
C LYS A 97 -12.51 -1.14 -10.61
N GLY A 98 -12.23 -1.48 -9.36
CA GLY A 98 -11.79 -2.82 -8.96
C GLY A 98 -10.30 -2.93 -8.68
N ASN A 99 -9.50 -1.92 -9.07
CA ASN A 99 -8.11 -1.80 -8.64
C ASN A 99 -8.06 -1.32 -7.18
N ASN A 100 -8.32 -2.23 -6.24
CA ASN A 100 -8.41 -1.89 -4.82
C ASN A 100 -7.11 -1.31 -4.26
N ASP A 101 -5.97 -1.69 -4.80
CA ASP A 101 -4.66 -1.24 -4.35
C ASP A 101 -4.46 0.26 -4.62
N MET A 102 -5.08 0.77 -5.70
CA MET A 102 -5.07 2.17 -6.08
C MET A 102 -5.72 3.08 -5.02
N LEU A 103 -6.66 2.56 -4.23
CA LEU A 103 -7.32 3.31 -3.15
C LEU A 103 -6.33 3.77 -2.07
N SER A 104 -5.17 3.14 -1.97
CA SER A 104 -4.09 3.62 -1.10
C SER A 104 -3.57 5.00 -1.49
N ILE A 105 -3.76 5.42 -2.75
CA ILE A 105 -3.40 6.74 -3.26
C ILE A 105 -4.64 7.62 -3.42
N SER A 106 -5.68 7.12 -4.09
CA SER A 106 -6.85 7.92 -4.44
C SER A 106 -7.81 8.15 -3.28
N GLN A 107 -7.96 7.17 -2.37
CA GLN A 107 -8.89 7.21 -1.24
C GLN A 107 -8.23 6.67 0.06
N PRO A 108 -7.11 7.25 0.51
CA PRO A 108 -6.33 6.72 1.63
C PRO A 108 -7.14 6.61 2.93
N HIS A 109 -8.13 7.48 3.13
CA HIS A 109 -8.99 7.45 4.32
C HIS A 109 -9.83 6.17 4.43
N ILE A 110 -10.22 5.56 3.29
CA ILE A 110 -10.95 4.29 3.27
C ILE A 110 -10.05 3.19 3.81
N ILE A 111 -8.83 3.10 3.30
CA ILE A 111 -7.85 2.08 3.71
C ILE A 111 -7.46 2.24 5.18
N GLN A 112 -7.18 3.48 5.61
CA GLN A 112 -6.90 3.77 7.03
C GLN A 112 -8.08 3.41 7.94
N GLY A 113 -9.30 3.69 7.50
CA GLY A 113 -10.50 3.32 8.25
C GLY A 113 -10.65 1.81 8.41
N ILE A 114 -10.29 1.02 7.40
CA ILE A 114 -10.30 -0.45 7.46
C ILE A 114 -9.19 -0.95 8.41
N TYR A 115 -7.97 -0.41 8.32
CA TYR A 115 -6.90 -0.76 9.25
C TYR A 115 -7.28 -0.51 10.69
N ARG A 116 -7.89 0.65 10.97
CA ARG A 116 -8.38 0.98 12.31
C ARG A 116 -9.39 -0.03 12.83
N GLN A 117 -10.35 -0.45 12.00
CA GLN A 117 -11.35 -1.46 12.38
C GLN A 117 -10.69 -2.79 12.77
N TYR A 118 -9.69 -3.24 12.02
CA TYR A 118 -8.95 -4.45 12.35
C TYR A 118 -8.15 -4.32 13.65
N LEU A 119 -7.46 -3.21 13.85
CA LEU A 119 -6.70 -2.94 15.08
C LEU A 119 -7.63 -2.84 16.30
N GLU A 120 -8.76 -2.16 16.18
CA GLU A 120 -9.78 -2.03 17.24
C GLU A 120 -10.42 -3.39 17.55
N ALA A 121 -10.53 -4.27 16.56
CA ALA A 121 -10.99 -5.65 16.77
C ALA A 121 -9.93 -6.56 17.42
N GLY A 122 -8.71 -6.08 17.66
CA GLY A 122 -7.65 -6.79 18.36
C GLY A 122 -6.57 -7.41 17.46
N SER A 123 -6.50 -7.04 16.18
CA SER A 123 -5.39 -7.46 15.34
C SER A 123 -4.06 -6.89 15.85
N HIS A 124 -3.05 -7.74 15.96
CA HIS A 124 -1.69 -7.36 16.34
C HIS A 124 -0.84 -6.92 15.14
N MET A 125 -1.24 -7.36 13.96
CA MET A 125 -0.56 -7.10 12.70
C MET A 125 -1.59 -6.79 11.62
N ILE A 126 -1.24 -5.89 10.73
CA ILE A 126 -2.02 -5.54 9.53
C ILE A 126 -1.18 -5.71 8.28
N GLY A 127 -1.80 -6.15 7.20
CA GLY A 127 -1.18 -6.23 5.88
C GLY A 127 -1.36 -4.95 5.09
N THR A 128 -0.40 -4.63 4.26
CA THR A 128 -0.53 -3.52 3.31
C THR A 128 -1.58 -3.83 2.25
N ASN A 129 -2.27 -2.80 1.75
CA ASN A 129 -3.21 -2.95 0.64
C ASN A 129 -2.45 -3.01 -0.70
N THR A 130 -1.77 -4.15 -0.94
CA THR A 130 -0.87 -4.36 -2.08
C THR A 130 -1.04 -5.76 -2.71
N PHE A 131 -2.25 -6.28 -2.72
CA PHE A 131 -2.53 -7.64 -3.20
C PHE A 131 -2.11 -7.83 -4.66
N SER A 132 -2.33 -6.83 -5.50
CA SER A 132 -2.03 -6.83 -6.93
C SER A 132 -1.05 -5.72 -7.34
N SER A 133 -0.32 -5.10 -6.41
CA SER A 133 0.59 -3.98 -6.70
C SER A 133 1.90 -4.40 -7.38
N THR A 134 1.81 -5.23 -8.40
CA THR A 134 2.93 -5.64 -9.26
C THR A 134 2.78 -5.01 -10.64
N THR A 135 3.89 -4.83 -11.35
CA THR A 135 3.84 -4.31 -12.73
C THR A 135 2.98 -5.19 -13.64
N ILE A 136 3.00 -6.51 -13.44
CA ILE A 136 2.22 -7.45 -14.25
C ILE A 136 0.72 -7.25 -14.01
N ALA A 137 0.27 -7.21 -12.76
CA ALA A 137 -1.14 -7.05 -12.46
C ALA A 137 -1.65 -5.61 -12.75
N MET A 138 -0.78 -4.61 -12.61
CA MET A 138 -1.12 -3.23 -12.95
C MET A 138 -1.26 -2.99 -14.46
N ALA A 139 -0.76 -3.90 -15.31
CA ALA A 139 -0.93 -3.83 -16.77
C ALA A 139 -2.42 -3.88 -17.19
N ASP A 140 -3.28 -4.56 -16.41
CA ASP A 140 -4.72 -4.59 -16.65
C ASP A 140 -5.39 -3.20 -16.58
N TYR A 141 -4.70 -2.25 -15.96
CA TYR A 141 -5.15 -0.87 -15.74
C TYR A 141 -4.27 0.17 -16.44
N GLU A 142 -3.29 -0.27 -17.25
CA GLU A 142 -2.25 0.59 -17.85
C GLU A 142 -1.41 1.35 -16.80
N MET A 143 -1.29 0.79 -15.60
CA MET A 143 -0.69 1.42 -14.41
C MET A 143 0.63 0.77 -13.96
N GLU A 144 1.34 0.06 -14.82
CA GLU A 144 2.61 -0.63 -14.49
C GLU A 144 3.64 0.31 -13.87
N ALA A 145 3.70 1.55 -14.36
CA ALA A 145 4.63 2.57 -13.87
C ALA A 145 4.36 2.98 -12.41
N TYR A 146 3.14 2.74 -11.91
CA TYR A 146 2.73 3.10 -10.56
C TYR A 146 2.94 2.00 -9.52
N ALA A 147 3.37 0.82 -9.91
CA ALA A 147 3.53 -0.31 -9.00
C ALA A 147 4.40 0.04 -7.77
N TYR A 148 5.50 0.76 -7.97
CA TYR A 148 6.34 1.21 -6.84
C TYR A 148 5.60 2.20 -5.92
N GLU A 149 4.94 3.20 -6.50
CA GLU A 149 4.21 4.21 -5.74
C GLU A 149 3.06 3.61 -4.93
N LEU A 150 2.31 2.67 -5.51
CA LEU A 150 1.24 1.94 -4.84
C LEU A 150 1.75 1.21 -3.59
N ASN A 151 2.83 0.45 -3.74
CA ASN A 151 3.46 -0.25 -2.61
C ASN A 151 3.97 0.72 -1.54
N TYR A 152 4.61 1.82 -1.96
CA TYR A 152 5.10 2.83 -1.03
C TYR A 152 3.97 3.51 -0.26
N ALA A 153 2.91 3.95 -0.96
CA ALA A 153 1.75 4.59 -0.35
C ALA A 153 1.04 3.64 0.64
N ALA A 154 0.81 2.39 0.23
CA ALA A 154 0.19 1.37 1.08
C ALA A 154 1.01 1.09 2.34
N ALA A 155 2.34 0.95 2.21
CA ALA A 155 3.22 0.76 3.37
C ALA A 155 3.21 1.97 4.30
N LYS A 156 3.16 3.19 3.77
CA LYS A 156 3.05 4.42 4.55
C LYS A 156 1.73 4.52 5.31
N LEU A 157 0.62 4.05 4.71
CA LEU A 157 -0.69 4.05 5.36
C LEU A 157 -0.79 3.01 6.48
N ALA A 158 -0.13 1.87 6.33
CA ALA A 158 -0.15 0.80 7.32
C ALA A 158 0.73 1.09 8.55
N ARG A 159 1.55 2.11 8.48
CA ARG A 159 2.45 2.57 9.55
C ARG A 159 1.81 3.64 10.42
#